data_c8821bb0dc37549f812064355a7b51af
#
_entry.id   c8821bb0dc37549f812064355a7b51af
#
_cell.length_a   1.000
_cell.length_b   1.000
_cell.length_c   1.000
_cell.angle_alpha   90.00
_cell.angle_beta   90.00
_cell.angle_gamma   90.00
#
_symmetry.space_group_name_H-M   'P 1'
#
loop_
_entity.id
_entity.type
_entity.pdbx_description
1 polymer ?
#
loop_
_entity_poly.entity_id
_entity_poly.type
_entity_poly.pdbx_seq_one_letter_code
_entity_poly.pdbx_strand_id
1 'polypeptide(L)'
;MPPLKENFRWFVLGLVLLTTAAGLMIFSAPFPLLTLWVRDLGISRTQAGALTGLWYLVSACASLPAGWLADRVRLRRLFLSLWALVVAGTALMAGASGFWMLCLGRVISSTGLTGHLVAGPKLLAVWFEGRKEFGLIMGFYSMSMTAGVYASLFVLGRIGQHSGWQAAMLLLVAFATVGLFIMLSVPSASPGSNERRASVASLPPSHRMAAWMLGMVFAGYNVSTEAYLTFTSDYLVRCGYGLAAASAIVGIYAWVALGLKPFLSSFLRKNNAASYVVVASFLFILSVLLLITRIVPPAVSSSLFGISMAIGMPAFYALPPLMFGNAQSGYVYGLCSFLYGLGFVVQLLVGLAVDKTGSYTTGYGVISAVAGVALVGALWLRRENHTQAVAVELRNPA
;
A
#
# COMPACT_ATOMS: atom_id res chain seq x y z
N MET A 1 31.04 -16.07 12.18
CA MET A 1 30.38 -16.66 10.99
C MET A 1 31.36 -16.60 9.83
N PRO A 2 31.45 -17.60 8.95
CA PRO A 2 32.39 -17.58 7.83
C PRO A 2 31.98 -16.49 6.81
N PRO A 3 32.99 -15.88 6.11
CA PRO A 3 32.77 -14.69 5.25
C PRO A 3 31.77 -14.88 4.10
N LEU A 4 31.51 -16.11 3.65
CA LEU A 4 30.48 -16.42 2.65
C LEU A 4 29.06 -16.10 3.09
N LYS A 5 28.76 -16.01 4.42
CA LYS A 5 27.44 -15.66 4.92
C LYS A 5 27.20 -14.15 4.96
N GLU A 6 28.24 -13.32 4.98
CA GLU A 6 28.07 -11.87 5.00
C GLU A 6 27.62 -11.30 3.65
N ASN A 7 28.17 -11.78 2.55
CA ASN A 7 27.76 -11.35 1.21
C ASN A 7 26.39 -11.91 0.83
N PHE A 8 26.03 -13.08 1.35
CA PHE A 8 24.76 -13.73 1.02
C PHE A 8 23.53 -12.99 1.55
N ARG A 9 23.63 -12.21 2.65
CA ARG A 9 22.53 -11.39 3.16
C ARG A 9 22.08 -10.30 2.19
N TRP A 10 23.02 -9.68 1.47
CA TRP A 10 22.73 -8.68 0.46
C TRP A 10 22.02 -9.29 -0.76
N PHE A 11 22.39 -10.52 -1.09
CA PHE A 11 21.68 -11.29 -2.10
C PHE A 11 20.23 -11.56 -1.67
N VAL A 12 19.98 -12.01 -0.43
CA VAL A 12 18.63 -12.19 0.11
C VAL A 12 17.85 -10.88 0.09
N LEU A 13 18.47 -9.75 0.46
CA LEU A 13 17.85 -8.44 0.35
C LEU A 13 17.41 -8.16 -1.11
N GLY A 14 18.33 -8.31 -2.07
CA GLY A 14 18.01 -8.11 -3.49
C GLY A 14 16.83 -8.96 -3.96
N LEU A 15 16.79 -10.25 -3.58
CA LEU A 15 15.66 -11.14 -3.89
C LEU A 15 14.33 -10.61 -3.34
N VAL A 16 14.31 -10.21 -2.06
CA VAL A 16 13.09 -9.70 -1.42
C VAL A 16 12.65 -8.37 -2.05
N LEU A 17 13.58 -7.46 -2.34
CA LEU A 17 13.26 -6.17 -2.97
C LEU A 17 12.65 -6.35 -4.38
N LEU A 18 13.28 -7.19 -5.21
CA LEU A 18 12.81 -7.47 -6.58
C LEU A 18 11.42 -8.12 -6.57
N THR A 19 11.23 -9.12 -5.73
CA THR A 19 9.94 -9.81 -5.64
C THR A 19 8.86 -8.92 -5.02
N THR A 20 9.20 -8.08 -4.05
CA THR A 20 8.25 -7.09 -3.52
C THR A 20 7.85 -6.09 -4.60
N ALA A 21 8.79 -5.56 -5.37
CA ALA A 21 8.48 -4.65 -6.47
C ALA A 21 7.61 -5.33 -7.56
N ALA A 22 7.93 -6.56 -7.97
CA ALA A 22 7.13 -7.34 -8.91
C ALA A 22 5.71 -7.60 -8.36
N GLY A 23 5.59 -7.96 -7.09
CA GLY A 23 4.30 -8.17 -6.42
C GLY A 23 3.45 -6.90 -6.39
N LEU A 24 4.04 -5.75 -6.06
CA LEU A 24 3.32 -4.47 -6.05
C LEU A 24 2.97 -3.99 -7.47
N MET A 25 3.75 -4.36 -8.48
CA MET A 25 3.38 -4.14 -9.88
C MET A 25 2.12 -4.95 -10.24
N ILE A 26 2.02 -6.21 -9.79
CA ILE A 26 0.82 -7.05 -9.97
C ILE A 26 -0.37 -6.51 -9.18
N PHE A 27 -0.15 -6.10 -7.92
CA PHE A 27 -1.17 -5.48 -7.08
C PHE A 27 -1.82 -4.28 -7.78
N SER A 28 -1.01 -3.39 -8.33
CA SER A 28 -1.43 -2.13 -8.92
C SER A 28 -1.82 -2.22 -10.40
N ALA A 29 -1.89 -3.43 -10.99
CA ALA A 29 -2.35 -3.63 -12.36
C ALA A 29 -3.71 -2.99 -12.69
N PRO A 30 -4.72 -2.96 -11.79
CA PRO A 30 -5.98 -2.26 -12.04
C PRO A 30 -5.81 -0.78 -12.37
N PHE A 31 -4.83 -0.09 -11.79
CA PHE A 31 -4.68 1.36 -11.93
C PHE A 31 -4.52 1.81 -13.40
N PRO A 32 -3.60 1.24 -14.21
CA PRO A 32 -3.49 1.57 -15.62
C PRO A 32 -4.42 0.75 -16.54
N LEU A 33 -4.90 -0.43 -16.12
CA LEU A 33 -5.63 -1.34 -17.01
C LEU A 33 -7.16 -1.25 -16.88
N LEU A 34 -7.68 -0.53 -15.86
CA LEU A 34 -9.10 -0.39 -15.58
C LEU A 34 -9.88 0.05 -16.82
N THR A 35 -9.41 1.08 -17.51
CA THR A 35 -10.06 1.62 -18.72
C THR A 35 -10.21 0.57 -19.81
N LEU A 36 -9.19 -0.28 -20.00
CA LEU A 36 -9.22 -1.35 -21.00
C LEU A 36 -10.18 -2.46 -20.58
N TRP A 37 -10.21 -2.84 -19.32
CA TRP A 37 -11.16 -3.84 -18.82
C TRP A 37 -12.61 -3.38 -18.93
N VAL A 38 -12.88 -2.09 -18.63
CA VAL A 38 -14.22 -1.49 -18.83
C VAL A 38 -14.61 -1.54 -20.31
N ARG A 39 -13.68 -1.22 -21.22
CA ARG A 39 -13.95 -1.20 -22.66
C ARG A 39 -14.09 -2.61 -23.25
N ASP A 40 -13.15 -3.50 -22.95
CA ASP A 40 -12.99 -4.78 -23.68
C ASP A 40 -13.78 -5.92 -23.03
N LEU A 41 -13.98 -5.90 -21.72
CA LEU A 41 -14.75 -6.91 -20.96
C LEU A 41 -16.16 -6.43 -20.58
N GLY A 42 -16.52 -5.18 -20.90
CA GLY A 42 -17.83 -4.62 -20.59
C GLY A 42 -18.12 -4.49 -19.09
N ILE A 43 -17.08 -4.50 -18.23
CA ILE A 43 -17.28 -4.35 -16.77
C ILE A 43 -17.64 -2.91 -16.42
N SER A 44 -18.51 -2.74 -15.40
CA SER A 44 -18.83 -1.43 -14.89
C SER A 44 -17.68 -0.87 -14.01
N ARG A 45 -17.68 0.42 -13.74
CA ARG A 45 -16.73 1.03 -12.80
C ARG A 45 -16.95 0.59 -11.37
N THR A 46 -18.20 0.26 -11.02
CA THR A 46 -18.54 -0.40 -9.75
C THR A 46 -17.82 -1.75 -9.65
N GLN A 47 -17.86 -2.56 -10.70
CA GLN A 47 -17.15 -3.83 -10.76
C GLN A 47 -15.63 -3.65 -10.72
N ALA A 48 -15.10 -2.63 -11.38
CA ALA A 48 -13.69 -2.29 -11.34
C ALA A 48 -13.25 -1.85 -9.93
N GLY A 49 -14.07 -1.04 -9.25
CA GLY A 49 -13.86 -0.67 -7.84
C GLY A 49 -13.90 -1.89 -6.92
N ALA A 50 -14.88 -2.80 -7.13
CA ALA A 50 -14.94 -4.06 -6.38
C ALA A 50 -13.68 -4.91 -6.61
N LEU A 51 -13.20 -5.04 -7.84
CA LEU A 51 -12.00 -5.79 -8.19
C LEU A 51 -10.75 -5.23 -7.48
N THR A 52 -10.61 -3.90 -7.43
CA THR A 52 -9.52 -3.25 -6.67
C THR A 52 -9.73 -3.45 -5.17
N GLY A 53 -10.96 -3.29 -4.71
CA GLY A 53 -11.34 -3.44 -3.31
C GLY A 53 -11.14 -4.86 -2.75
N LEU A 54 -11.23 -5.91 -3.58
CA LEU A 54 -10.98 -7.30 -3.17
C LEU A 54 -9.60 -7.47 -2.50
N TRP A 55 -8.61 -6.68 -2.87
CA TRP A 55 -7.32 -6.68 -2.20
C TRP A 55 -7.44 -6.43 -0.69
N TYR A 56 -8.21 -5.44 -0.28
CA TYR A 56 -8.36 -5.07 1.13
C TYR A 56 -9.03 -6.19 1.92
N LEU A 57 -10.10 -6.75 1.36
CA LEU A 57 -10.83 -7.85 1.98
C LEU A 57 -9.93 -9.08 2.14
N VAL A 58 -9.22 -9.47 1.07
CA VAL A 58 -8.31 -10.61 1.09
C VAL A 58 -7.15 -10.35 2.06
N SER A 59 -6.57 -9.13 2.07
CA SER A 59 -5.48 -8.79 2.98
C SER A 59 -5.92 -8.84 4.45
N ALA A 60 -7.11 -8.35 4.77
CA ALA A 60 -7.66 -8.45 6.13
C ALA A 60 -7.81 -9.91 6.58
N CYS A 61 -8.32 -10.79 5.70
CA CYS A 61 -8.53 -12.20 6.03
C CYS A 61 -7.24 -13.04 6.00
N ALA A 62 -6.31 -12.75 5.06
CA ALA A 62 -5.13 -13.58 4.82
C ALA A 62 -3.92 -13.20 5.68
N SER A 63 -3.83 -11.96 6.20
CA SER A 63 -2.65 -11.49 6.93
C SER A 63 -2.39 -12.28 8.23
N LEU A 64 -3.42 -12.57 9.02
CA LEU A 64 -3.30 -13.34 10.26
C LEU A 64 -2.88 -14.80 10.00
N PRO A 65 -3.55 -15.56 9.09
CA PRO A 65 -3.08 -16.88 8.69
C PRO A 65 -1.66 -16.89 8.13
N ALA A 66 -1.30 -15.88 7.31
CA ALA A 66 0.05 -15.77 6.75
C ALA A 66 1.11 -15.54 7.83
N GLY A 67 0.84 -14.67 8.81
CA GLY A 67 1.71 -14.47 9.97
C GLY A 67 1.90 -15.77 10.77
N TRP A 68 0.81 -16.47 11.09
CA TRP A 68 0.85 -17.74 11.79
C TRP A 68 1.64 -18.82 11.02
N LEU A 69 1.47 -18.89 9.70
CA LEU A 69 2.25 -19.81 8.84
C LEU A 69 3.73 -19.44 8.81
N ALA A 70 4.04 -18.13 8.74
CA ALA A 70 5.42 -17.64 8.74
C ALA A 70 6.17 -17.98 10.05
N ASP A 71 5.44 -18.20 11.16
CA ASP A 71 6.03 -18.63 12.44
C ASP A 71 6.25 -20.15 12.55
N ARG A 72 5.57 -20.96 11.73
CA ARG A 72 5.55 -22.42 11.88
C ARG A 72 6.15 -23.17 10.71
N VAL A 73 6.12 -22.58 9.52
CA VAL A 73 6.58 -23.22 8.29
C VAL A 73 7.96 -22.67 7.91
N ARG A 74 8.82 -23.49 7.30
CA ARG A 74 10.08 -23.02 6.73
C ARG A 74 9.82 -21.93 5.71
N LEU A 75 10.43 -20.77 5.89
CA LEU A 75 10.18 -19.57 5.07
C LEU A 75 10.28 -19.85 3.56
N ARG A 76 11.26 -20.66 3.14
CA ARG A 76 11.39 -21.05 1.72
C ARG A 76 10.14 -21.75 1.19
N ARG A 77 9.58 -22.73 1.92
CA ARG A 77 8.35 -23.43 1.49
C ARG A 77 7.16 -22.48 1.45
N LEU A 78 7.07 -21.63 2.45
CA LEU A 78 6.02 -20.61 2.51
C LEU A 78 6.10 -19.67 1.31
N PHE A 79 7.26 -19.09 1.00
CA PHE A 79 7.43 -18.20 -0.15
C PHE A 79 7.12 -18.88 -1.48
N LEU A 80 7.55 -20.15 -1.67
CA LEU A 80 7.23 -20.90 -2.89
C LEU A 80 5.73 -21.10 -3.07
N SER A 81 5.00 -21.50 -2.02
CA SER A 81 3.55 -21.67 -2.09
C SER A 81 2.84 -20.33 -2.33
N LEU A 82 3.27 -19.25 -1.69
CA LEU A 82 2.70 -17.92 -1.88
C LEU A 82 2.91 -17.42 -3.31
N TRP A 83 4.12 -17.56 -3.86
CA TRP A 83 4.41 -17.15 -5.23
C TRP A 83 3.76 -18.05 -6.29
N ALA A 84 3.55 -19.33 -5.99
CA ALA A 84 2.72 -20.19 -6.84
C ALA A 84 1.27 -19.68 -6.93
N LEU A 85 0.68 -19.21 -5.82
CA LEU A 85 -0.63 -18.55 -5.83
C LEU A 85 -0.60 -17.24 -6.64
N VAL A 86 0.46 -16.44 -6.51
CA VAL A 86 0.61 -15.20 -7.31
C VAL A 86 0.63 -15.53 -8.81
N VAL A 87 1.43 -16.52 -9.24
CA VAL A 87 1.48 -16.97 -10.64
C VAL A 87 0.13 -17.46 -11.11
N ALA A 88 -0.50 -18.38 -10.37
CA ALA A 88 -1.79 -18.96 -10.74
C ALA A 88 -2.89 -17.88 -10.86
N GLY A 89 -2.99 -17.00 -9.87
CA GLY A 89 -3.98 -15.93 -9.87
C GLY A 89 -3.75 -14.91 -10.98
N THR A 90 -2.50 -14.52 -11.24
CA THR A 90 -2.15 -13.57 -12.31
C THR A 90 -2.39 -14.19 -13.69
N ALA A 91 -2.06 -15.48 -13.88
CA ALA A 91 -2.35 -16.21 -15.12
C ALA A 91 -3.85 -16.32 -15.36
N LEU A 92 -4.65 -16.58 -14.33
CA LEU A 92 -6.10 -16.60 -14.44
C LEU A 92 -6.66 -15.23 -14.84
N MET A 93 -6.13 -14.14 -14.30
CA MET A 93 -6.50 -12.79 -14.72
C MET A 93 -6.10 -12.50 -16.17
N ALA A 94 -4.93 -12.97 -16.62
CA ALA A 94 -4.47 -12.77 -17.99
C ALA A 94 -5.38 -13.47 -19.04
N GLY A 95 -5.94 -14.62 -18.69
CA GLY A 95 -6.90 -15.36 -19.52
C GLY A 95 -8.38 -14.99 -19.28
N ALA A 96 -8.66 -13.92 -18.52
CA ALA A 96 -10.02 -13.63 -18.11
C ALA A 96 -10.93 -13.26 -19.30
N SER A 97 -12.09 -13.90 -19.36
CA SER A 97 -13.18 -13.61 -20.30
C SER A 97 -14.27 -12.71 -19.71
N GLY A 98 -14.19 -12.35 -18.43
CA GLY A 98 -15.15 -11.51 -17.77
C GLY A 98 -14.83 -11.23 -16.30
N PHE A 99 -15.74 -10.49 -15.65
CA PHE A 99 -15.56 -9.97 -14.29
C PHE A 99 -15.24 -11.04 -13.24
N TRP A 100 -15.99 -12.15 -13.22
CA TRP A 100 -15.84 -13.18 -12.19
C TRP A 100 -14.48 -13.89 -12.26
N MET A 101 -13.96 -14.10 -13.45
CA MET A 101 -12.65 -14.70 -13.65
C MET A 101 -11.52 -13.74 -13.19
N LEU A 102 -11.67 -12.43 -13.46
CA LEU A 102 -10.79 -11.40 -12.89
C LEU A 102 -10.83 -11.43 -11.35
N CYS A 103 -12.03 -11.50 -10.75
CA CYS A 103 -12.19 -11.54 -9.29
C CYS A 103 -11.52 -12.78 -8.68
N LEU A 104 -11.75 -13.97 -9.27
CA LEU A 104 -11.13 -15.21 -8.77
C LEU A 104 -9.60 -15.13 -8.85
N GLY A 105 -9.07 -14.72 -10.00
CA GLY A 105 -7.63 -14.52 -10.17
C GLY A 105 -7.07 -13.47 -9.19
N ARG A 106 -7.82 -12.39 -8.94
CA ARG A 106 -7.47 -11.34 -7.98
C ARG A 106 -7.40 -11.88 -6.55
N VAL A 107 -8.39 -12.64 -6.10
CA VAL A 107 -8.41 -13.25 -4.78
C VAL A 107 -7.20 -14.18 -4.59
N ILE A 108 -6.95 -15.07 -5.56
CA ILE A 108 -5.83 -16.01 -5.49
C ILE A 108 -4.49 -15.27 -5.45
N SER A 109 -4.24 -14.33 -6.36
CA SER A 109 -2.99 -13.57 -6.42
C SER A 109 -2.80 -12.68 -5.19
N SER A 110 -3.86 -12.05 -4.69
CA SER A 110 -3.82 -11.21 -3.49
C SER A 110 -3.50 -12.01 -2.24
N THR A 111 -4.00 -13.25 -2.12
CA THR A 111 -3.67 -14.14 -0.98
C THR A 111 -2.17 -14.43 -0.96
N GLY A 112 -1.59 -14.79 -2.10
CA GLY A 112 -0.15 -15.03 -2.22
C GLY A 112 0.68 -13.79 -1.91
N LEU A 113 0.29 -12.64 -2.46
CA LEU A 113 1.02 -11.40 -2.27
C LEU A 113 0.91 -10.85 -0.84
N THR A 114 -0.26 -10.94 -0.19
CA THR A 114 -0.43 -10.57 1.21
C THR A 114 0.51 -11.40 2.10
N GLY A 115 0.56 -12.71 1.86
CA GLY A 115 1.49 -13.57 2.59
C GLY A 115 2.95 -13.19 2.36
N HIS A 116 3.34 -12.83 1.14
CA HIS A 116 4.68 -12.33 0.83
C HIS A 116 5.00 -11.03 1.59
N LEU A 117 4.07 -10.07 1.64
CA LEU A 117 4.26 -8.80 2.34
C LEU A 117 4.35 -8.96 3.86
N VAL A 118 3.74 -10.00 4.42
CA VAL A 118 3.86 -10.36 5.85
C VAL A 118 5.19 -11.09 6.11
N ALA A 119 5.56 -12.04 5.25
CA ALA A 119 6.75 -12.87 5.46
C ALA A 119 8.07 -12.17 5.04
N GLY A 120 8.02 -11.20 4.11
CA GLY A 120 9.20 -10.50 3.59
C GLY A 120 9.99 -9.75 4.67
N PRO A 121 9.38 -8.82 5.43
CA PRO A 121 10.04 -8.16 6.55
C PRO A 121 10.59 -9.13 7.58
N LYS A 122 9.88 -10.24 7.85
CA LYS A 122 10.34 -11.28 8.76
C LYS A 122 11.63 -11.96 8.25
N LEU A 123 11.69 -12.28 6.97
CA LEU A 123 12.91 -12.82 6.37
C LEU A 123 14.07 -11.84 6.49
N LEU A 124 13.84 -10.55 6.23
CA LEU A 124 14.86 -9.52 6.38
C LEU A 124 15.29 -9.35 7.85
N ALA A 125 14.36 -9.43 8.80
CA ALA A 125 14.69 -9.39 10.23
C ALA A 125 15.63 -10.53 10.62
N VAL A 126 15.38 -11.77 10.19
CA VAL A 126 16.27 -12.93 10.46
C VAL A 126 17.72 -12.70 10.00
N TRP A 127 17.93 -11.92 8.91
CA TRP A 127 19.26 -11.68 8.36
C TRP A 127 19.92 -10.38 8.83
N PHE A 128 19.16 -9.39 9.29
CA PHE A 128 19.65 -8.04 9.58
C PHE A 128 19.31 -7.53 10.99
N GLU A 129 18.53 -8.27 11.80
CA GLU A 129 18.19 -7.85 13.16
C GLU A 129 19.43 -7.67 14.03
N GLY A 130 19.41 -6.64 14.88
CA GLY A 130 20.53 -6.26 15.74
C GLY A 130 21.67 -5.52 15.02
N ARG A 131 21.53 -5.25 13.71
CA ARG A 131 22.52 -4.48 12.95
C ARG A 131 22.10 -3.02 12.79
N LYS A 132 23.11 -2.14 12.74
CA LYS A 132 22.88 -0.69 12.57
C LYS A 132 22.15 -0.37 11.27
N GLU A 133 22.33 -1.18 10.23
CA GLU A 133 21.74 -1.01 8.90
C GLU A 133 20.27 -1.45 8.80
N PHE A 134 19.69 -2.10 9.82
CA PHE A 134 18.34 -2.65 9.74
C PHE A 134 17.28 -1.61 9.34
N GLY A 135 17.36 -0.40 9.90
CA GLY A 135 16.46 0.69 9.53
C GLY A 135 16.57 1.09 8.05
N LEU A 136 17.79 1.14 7.51
CA LEU A 136 18.05 1.41 6.10
C LEU A 136 17.48 0.30 5.20
N ILE A 137 17.63 -0.96 5.60
CA ILE A 137 17.09 -2.12 4.89
C ILE A 137 15.56 -2.07 4.79
N MET A 138 14.88 -1.70 5.89
CA MET A 138 13.43 -1.50 5.88
C MET A 138 13.02 -0.30 5.01
N GLY A 139 13.86 0.73 4.94
CA GLY A 139 13.71 1.84 4.00
C GLY A 139 13.73 1.36 2.54
N PHE A 140 14.73 0.57 2.14
CA PHE A 140 14.81 -0.01 0.79
C PHE A 140 13.61 -0.94 0.49
N TYR A 141 13.16 -1.72 1.48
CA TYR A 141 11.96 -2.53 1.35
C TYR A 141 10.72 -1.67 1.03
N SER A 142 10.52 -0.58 1.78
CA SER A 142 9.42 0.37 1.50
C SER A 142 9.55 1.06 0.13
N MET A 143 10.77 1.40 -0.29
CA MET A 143 11.03 1.97 -1.62
C MET A 143 10.70 0.99 -2.75
N SER A 144 11.00 -0.31 -2.58
CA SER A 144 10.67 -1.33 -3.58
C SER A 144 9.17 -1.46 -3.81
N MET A 145 8.35 -1.26 -2.79
CA MET A 145 6.89 -1.21 -2.91
C MET A 145 6.45 -0.06 -3.83
N THR A 146 6.93 1.16 -3.56
CA THR A 146 6.60 2.35 -4.37
C THR A 146 7.10 2.21 -5.81
N ALA A 147 8.31 1.63 -6.00
CA ALA A 147 8.86 1.36 -7.32
C ALA A 147 8.00 0.38 -8.13
N GLY A 148 7.45 -0.66 -7.49
CA GLY A 148 6.53 -1.60 -8.13
C GLY A 148 5.24 -0.94 -8.63
N VAL A 149 4.62 -0.10 -7.80
CA VAL A 149 3.42 0.66 -8.20
C VAL A 149 3.72 1.61 -9.36
N TYR A 150 4.85 2.32 -9.30
CA TYR A 150 5.28 3.19 -10.39
C TYR A 150 5.52 2.41 -11.69
N ALA A 151 6.24 1.28 -11.60
CA ALA A 151 6.50 0.42 -12.76
C ALA A 151 5.19 -0.06 -13.41
N SER A 152 4.17 -0.39 -12.60
CA SER A 152 2.83 -0.72 -13.11
C SER A 152 2.25 0.42 -13.94
N LEU A 153 2.14 1.61 -13.37
CA LEU A 153 1.56 2.77 -14.05
C LEU A 153 2.29 3.11 -15.35
N PHE A 154 3.63 3.06 -15.33
CA PHE A 154 4.45 3.46 -16.47
C PHE A 154 4.52 2.37 -17.56
N VAL A 155 4.76 1.12 -17.18
CA VAL A 155 4.99 0.01 -18.12
C VAL A 155 3.66 -0.54 -18.64
N LEU A 156 2.71 -0.85 -17.73
CA LEU A 156 1.45 -1.48 -18.14
C LEU A 156 0.55 -0.51 -18.91
N GLY A 157 0.59 0.78 -18.58
CA GLY A 157 -0.13 1.81 -19.34
C GLY A 157 0.31 1.87 -20.79
N ARG A 158 1.64 1.76 -21.05
CA ARG A 158 2.18 1.74 -22.43
C ARG A 158 1.87 0.45 -23.17
N ILE A 159 2.13 -0.69 -22.54
CA ILE A 159 1.85 -2.00 -23.16
C ILE A 159 0.34 -2.15 -23.41
N GLY A 160 -0.49 -1.77 -22.44
CA GLY A 160 -1.94 -1.82 -22.58
C GLY A 160 -2.45 -0.96 -23.73
N GLN A 161 -1.86 0.21 -23.94
CA GLN A 161 -2.24 1.09 -25.07
C GLN A 161 -1.90 0.49 -26.44
N HIS A 162 -0.72 -0.16 -26.58
CA HIS A 162 -0.22 -0.63 -27.89
C HIS A 162 -0.60 -2.08 -28.19
N SER A 163 -0.63 -2.94 -27.18
CA SER A 163 -0.76 -4.40 -27.34
C SER A 163 -1.96 -5.00 -26.59
N GLY A 164 -2.78 -4.16 -25.96
CA GLY A 164 -3.93 -4.60 -25.19
C GLY A 164 -3.59 -5.03 -23.75
N TRP A 165 -4.63 -5.16 -22.94
CA TRP A 165 -4.49 -5.49 -21.52
C TRP A 165 -3.99 -6.92 -21.28
N GLN A 166 -4.30 -7.86 -22.20
CA GLN A 166 -3.82 -9.25 -22.11
C GLN A 166 -2.28 -9.32 -22.18
N ALA A 167 -1.66 -8.56 -23.10
CA ALA A 167 -0.20 -8.50 -23.23
C ALA A 167 0.44 -7.91 -21.96
N ALA A 168 -0.17 -6.89 -21.36
CA ALA A 168 0.27 -6.33 -20.07
C ALA A 168 0.16 -7.36 -18.94
N MET A 169 -0.92 -8.14 -18.89
CA MET A 169 -1.10 -9.19 -17.88
C MET A 169 -0.14 -10.37 -18.09
N LEU A 170 0.15 -10.75 -19.35
CA LEU A 170 1.14 -11.79 -19.65
C LEU A 170 2.56 -11.40 -19.21
N LEU A 171 2.92 -10.11 -19.34
CA LEU A 171 4.16 -9.59 -18.76
C LEU A 171 4.18 -9.78 -17.24
N LEU A 172 3.07 -9.53 -16.55
CA LEU A 172 2.97 -9.75 -15.11
C LEU A 172 3.05 -11.22 -14.73
N VAL A 173 2.51 -12.13 -15.56
CA VAL A 173 2.69 -13.58 -15.38
C VAL A 173 4.16 -13.95 -15.50
N ALA A 174 4.89 -13.37 -16.46
CA ALA A 174 6.32 -13.59 -16.60
C ALA A 174 7.08 -13.10 -15.35
N PHE A 175 6.80 -11.89 -14.85
CA PHE A 175 7.40 -11.40 -13.61
C PHE A 175 7.05 -12.26 -12.39
N ALA A 176 5.79 -12.71 -12.27
CA ALA A 176 5.37 -13.60 -11.21
C ALA A 176 6.13 -14.94 -11.27
N THR A 177 6.30 -15.50 -12.46
CA THR A 177 7.04 -16.75 -12.70
C THR A 177 8.53 -16.58 -12.36
N VAL A 178 9.15 -15.49 -12.79
CA VAL A 178 10.53 -15.15 -12.40
C VAL A 178 10.62 -15.00 -10.89
N GLY A 179 9.66 -14.33 -10.25
CA GLY A 179 9.59 -14.22 -8.79
C GLY A 179 9.51 -15.58 -8.10
N LEU A 180 8.72 -16.51 -8.63
CA LEU A 180 8.64 -17.88 -8.12
C LEU A 180 10.02 -18.60 -8.20
N PHE A 181 10.72 -18.49 -9.33
CA PHE A 181 12.06 -19.06 -9.49
C PHE A 181 13.09 -18.40 -8.56
N ILE A 182 13.01 -17.08 -8.38
CA ILE A 182 13.83 -16.35 -7.42
C ILE A 182 13.64 -16.92 -6.00
N MET A 183 12.42 -17.27 -5.61
CA MET A 183 12.13 -17.84 -4.29
C MET A 183 12.74 -19.23 -4.09
N LEU A 184 13.14 -19.96 -5.13
CA LEU A 184 13.92 -21.19 -5.01
C LEU A 184 15.30 -20.92 -4.39
N SER A 185 15.85 -19.74 -4.58
CA SER A 185 17.15 -19.32 -4.05
C SER A 185 17.10 -18.83 -2.60
N VAL A 186 15.91 -18.66 -2.01
CA VAL A 186 15.76 -18.26 -0.60
C VAL A 186 16.27 -19.40 0.30
N PRO A 187 17.15 -19.09 1.29
CA PRO A 187 17.66 -20.09 2.22
C PRO A 187 16.54 -20.71 3.05
N SER A 188 16.69 -21.98 3.38
CA SER A 188 15.80 -22.68 4.31
C SER A 188 16.04 -22.20 5.76
N ALA A 189 15.79 -20.93 6.07
CA ALA A 189 15.82 -20.45 7.43
C ALA A 189 14.65 -21.07 8.20
N SER A 190 14.95 -21.72 9.33
CA SER A 190 13.92 -22.14 10.27
C SER A 190 13.55 -20.95 11.14
N PRO A 191 12.26 -20.80 11.52
CA PRO A 191 11.87 -19.82 12.52
C PRO A 191 12.72 -20.04 13.77
N GLY A 192 13.38 -19.00 14.28
CA GLY A 192 14.09 -19.07 15.55
C GLY A 192 13.08 -19.39 16.65
N SER A 193 13.37 -20.42 17.46
CA SER A 193 12.50 -20.89 18.53
C SER A 193 12.31 -19.92 19.71
N ASN A 194 12.83 -18.70 19.62
CA ASN A 194 12.94 -17.73 20.72
C ASN A 194 12.19 -16.39 20.55
N GLU A 195 11.30 -16.26 19.58
CA GLU A 195 10.40 -15.10 19.65
C GLU A 195 9.38 -15.33 20.78
N ARG A 196 9.62 -14.68 21.92
CA ARG A 196 8.60 -14.45 22.94
C ARG A 196 7.35 -13.99 22.19
N ARG A 197 6.28 -14.78 22.24
CA ARG A 197 4.93 -14.35 21.84
C ARG A 197 4.73 -13.00 22.53
N ALA A 198 4.74 -11.91 21.74
CA ALA A 198 4.32 -10.63 22.28
C ALA A 198 2.92 -10.88 22.84
N SER A 199 2.82 -10.88 24.17
CA SER A 199 1.54 -10.88 24.86
C SER A 199 0.77 -9.70 24.27
N VAL A 200 -0.46 -9.94 23.81
CA VAL A 200 -1.38 -8.88 23.39
C VAL A 200 -1.64 -8.05 24.63
N ALA A 201 -0.74 -7.08 24.89
CA ALA A 201 -0.92 -6.14 25.97
C ALA A 201 -2.14 -5.30 25.61
N SER A 202 -3.24 -5.51 26.33
CA SER A 202 -4.47 -4.74 26.15
C SER A 202 -4.13 -3.25 26.35
N LEU A 203 -4.52 -2.41 25.40
CA LEU A 203 -4.37 -0.95 25.57
C LEU A 203 -5.11 -0.49 26.82
N PRO A 204 -4.51 0.38 27.63
CA PRO A 204 -5.23 1.07 28.69
C PRO A 204 -6.49 1.76 28.15
N PRO A 205 -7.59 1.80 28.89
CA PRO A 205 -8.84 2.42 28.42
C PRO A 205 -8.64 3.84 27.90
N SER A 206 -7.73 4.61 28.52
CA SER A 206 -7.36 5.98 28.13
C SER A 206 -6.75 6.08 26.72
N HIS A 207 -6.09 5.04 26.23
CA HIS A 207 -5.46 5.04 24.91
C HIS A 207 -6.31 4.38 23.81
N ARG A 208 -7.42 3.73 24.16
CA ARG A 208 -8.24 2.99 23.18
C ARG A 208 -8.83 3.92 22.12
N MET A 209 -9.39 5.06 22.53
CA MET A 209 -9.98 6.04 21.60
C MET A 209 -8.92 6.58 20.62
N ALA A 210 -7.75 6.94 21.12
CA ALA A 210 -6.65 7.44 20.28
C ALA A 210 -6.18 6.37 19.27
N ALA A 211 -6.13 5.09 19.68
CA ALA A 211 -5.79 3.99 18.78
C ALA A 211 -6.84 3.78 17.67
N TRP A 212 -8.15 3.80 18.02
CA TRP A 212 -9.23 3.73 17.03
C TRP A 212 -9.21 4.91 16.07
N MET A 213 -9.03 6.14 16.59
CA MET A 213 -8.92 7.33 15.76
C MET A 213 -7.71 7.26 14.81
N LEU A 214 -6.55 6.82 15.30
CA LEU A 214 -5.38 6.63 14.45
C LEU A 214 -5.64 5.58 13.35
N GLY A 215 -6.30 4.48 13.70
CA GLY A 215 -6.70 3.47 12.73
C GLY A 215 -7.66 3.99 11.67
N MET A 216 -8.67 4.79 12.06
CA MET A 216 -9.61 5.42 11.12
C MET A 216 -8.92 6.43 10.21
N VAL A 217 -8.01 7.25 10.76
CA VAL A 217 -7.22 8.23 9.99
C VAL A 217 -6.30 7.50 8.99
N PHE A 218 -5.60 6.45 9.44
CA PHE A 218 -4.76 5.61 8.61
C PHE A 218 -5.56 4.99 7.46
N ALA A 219 -6.69 4.35 7.79
CA ALA A 219 -7.54 3.70 6.80
C ALA A 219 -8.12 4.72 5.81
N GLY A 220 -8.72 5.81 6.31
CA GLY A 220 -9.35 6.82 5.47
C GLY A 220 -8.37 7.48 4.50
N TYR A 221 -7.17 7.83 4.95
CA TYR A 221 -6.13 8.39 4.09
C TYR A 221 -5.68 7.39 3.03
N ASN A 222 -5.27 6.18 3.43
CA ASN A 222 -4.73 5.19 2.50
C ASN A 222 -5.77 4.72 1.48
N VAL A 223 -7.01 4.45 1.92
CA VAL A 223 -8.08 4.04 1.01
C VAL A 223 -8.41 5.13 -0.01
N SER A 224 -8.43 6.39 0.42
CA SER A 224 -8.67 7.54 -0.48
C SER A 224 -7.55 7.69 -1.50
N THR A 225 -6.29 7.54 -1.09
CA THR A 225 -5.14 7.62 -2.00
C THR A 225 -5.13 6.49 -3.03
N GLU A 226 -5.52 5.28 -2.65
CA GLU A 226 -5.62 4.18 -3.59
C GLU A 226 -6.84 4.27 -4.51
N ALA A 227 -7.96 4.81 -4.03
CA ALA A 227 -9.10 5.12 -4.89
C ALA A 227 -8.71 6.18 -5.94
N TYR A 228 -7.96 7.21 -5.55
CA TYR A 228 -7.38 8.16 -6.49
C TYR A 228 -6.54 7.44 -7.55
N LEU A 229 -5.61 6.58 -7.17
CA LEU A 229 -4.77 5.83 -8.12
C LEU A 229 -5.59 4.91 -9.04
N THR A 230 -6.63 4.28 -8.52
CA THR A 230 -7.49 3.37 -9.27
C THR A 230 -8.23 4.07 -10.40
N PHE A 231 -8.83 5.22 -10.10
CA PHE A 231 -9.77 5.87 -11.02
C PHE A 231 -9.18 7.02 -11.82
N THR A 232 -8.00 7.56 -11.45
CA THR A 232 -7.48 8.78 -12.10
C THR A 232 -6.98 8.52 -13.52
N SER A 233 -6.39 7.35 -13.81
CA SER A 233 -5.99 7.03 -15.19
C SER A 233 -7.22 6.98 -16.13
N ASP A 234 -8.31 6.33 -15.70
CA ASP A 234 -9.56 6.25 -16.47
C ASP A 234 -10.22 7.65 -16.62
N TYR A 235 -10.19 8.47 -15.56
CA TYR A 235 -10.65 9.86 -15.63
C TYR A 235 -9.87 10.67 -16.68
N LEU A 236 -8.55 10.59 -16.68
CA LEU A 236 -7.72 11.32 -17.64
C LEU A 236 -7.92 10.84 -19.08
N VAL A 237 -8.15 9.53 -19.28
CA VAL A 237 -8.49 9.01 -20.61
C VAL A 237 -9.82 9.60 -21.08
N ARG A 238 -10.83 9.72 -20.23
CA ARG A 238 -12.08 10.43 -20.57
C ARG A 238 -11.88 11.93 -20.83
N CYS A 239 -10.82 12.52 -20.27
CA CYS A 239 -10.45 13.90 -20.57
C CYS A 239 -9.68 14.06 -21.90
N GLY A 240 -9.47 12.97 -22.65
CA GLY A 240 -8.82 12.99 -23.96
C GLY A 240 -7.33 12.63 -23.95
N TYR A 241 -6.76 12.26 -22.79
CA TYR A 241 -5.38 11.77 -22.73
C TYR A 241 -5.29 10.32 -23.25
N GLY A 242 -4.21 9.99 -23.97
CA GLY A 242 -3.91 8.58 -24.24
C GLY A 242 -3.62 7.80 -22.96
N LEU A 243 -3.93 6.50 -22.90
CA LEU A 243 -3.79 5.68 -21.70
C LEU A 243 -2.37 5.72 -21.12
N ALA A 244 -1.34 5.62 -21.97
CA ALA A 244 0.06 5.70 -21.54
C ALA A 244 0.39 7.06 -20.89
N ALA A 245 -0.09 8.16 -21.48
CA ALA A 245 0.11 9.50 -20.93
C ALA A 245 -0.67 9.68 -19.62
N ALA A 246 -1.92 9.24 -19.56
CA ALA A 246 -2.74 9.27 -18.36
C ALA A 246 -2.08 8.54 -17.19
N SER A 247 -1.64 7.31 -17.43
CA SER A 247 -0.97 6.48 -16.41
C SER A 247 0.39 7.05 -15.99
N ALA A 248 1.15 7.62 -16.94
CA ALA A 248 2.43 8.27 -16.64
C ALA A 248 2.24 9.54 -15.80
N ILE A 249 1.22 10.37 -16.11
CA ILE A 249 0.88 11.56 -15.32
C ILE A 249 0.53 11.16 -13.88
N VAL A 250 -0.32 10.14 -13.71
CA VAL A 250 -0.62 9.61 -12.38
C VAL A 250 0.67 9.13 -11.70
N GLY A 251 1.53 8.43 -12.41
CA GLY A 251 2.81 7.90 -11.90
C GLY A 251 3.81 8.96 -11.41
N ILE A 252 3.66 10.25 -11.77
CA ILE A 252 4.53 11.34 -11.30
C ILE A 252 4.61 11.38 -9.76
N TYR A 253 3.49 11.06 -9.07
CA TYR A 253 3.46 11.05 -7.60
C TYR A 253 4.57 10.17 -7.01
N ALA A 254 4.89 9.05 -7.64
CA ALA A 254 5.86 8.11 -7.11
C ALA A 254 7.29 8.65 -7.21
N TRP A 255 7.64 9.34 -8.30
CA TRP A 255 8.92 10.02 -8.42
C TRP A 255 9.09 11.10 -7.36
N VAL A 256 8.08 11.94 -7.20
CA VAL A 256 8.09 13.00 -6.19
C VAL A 256 8.18 12.41 -4.79
N ALA A 257 7.39 11.36 -4.50
CA ALA A 257 7.41 10.69 -3.20
C ALA A 257 8.77 10.03 -2.93
N LEU A 258 9.35 9.31 -3.90
CA LEU A 258 10.66 8.65 -3.75
C LEU A 258 11.78 9.67 -3.48
N GLY A 259 11.79 10.78 -4.21
CA GLY A 259 12.82 11.82 -4.05
C GLY A 259 12.71 12.57 -2.71
N LEU A 260 11.50 12.90 -2.28
CA LEU A 260 11.28 13.72 -1.09
C LEU A 260 11.17 12.93 0.23
N LYS A 261 10.76 11.66 0.18
CA LYS A 261 10.50 10.84 1.36
C LYS A 261 11.69 10.76 2.33
N PRO A 262 12.95 10.47 1.90
CA PRO A 262 14.09 10.41 2.80
C PRO A 262 14.36 11.77 3.47
N PHE A 263 14.27 12.84 2.70
CA PHE A 263 14.49 14.20 3.21
C PHE A 263 13.42 14.61 4.22
N LEU A 264 12.14 14.49 3.88
CA LEU A 264 11.04 14.90 4.76
C LEU A 264 10.95 14.03 6.02
N SER A 265 11.25 12.73 5.91
CA SER A 265 11.24 11.83 7.07
C SER A 265 12.36 12.13 8.07
N SER A 266 13.48 12.75 7.65
CA SER A 266 14.56 13.13 8.56
C SER A 266 14.16 14.19 9.58
N PHE A 267 13.16 15.01 9.28
CA PHE A 267 12.60 16.03 10.19
C PHE A 267 11.46 15.50 11.07
N LEU A 268 11.05 14.24 10.89
CA LEU A 268 9.97 13.65 11.68
C LEU A 268 10.41 13.46 13.13
N ARG A 269 9.62 14.01 14.07
CA ARG A 269 9.82 13.93 15.50
C ARG A 269 8.51 13.56 16.19
N LYS A 270 8.57 13.11 17.45
CA LYS A 270 7.38 12.82 18.25
C LYS A 270 6.39 13.99 18.28
N ASN A 271 6.90 15.21 18.44
CA ASN A 271 6.08 16.42 18.60
C ASN A 271 5.39 16.87 17.30
N ASN A 272 5.87 16.46 16.12
CA ASN A 272 5.33 16.90 14.84
C ASN A 272 4.67 15.79 14.01
N ALA A 273 4.78 14.53 14.40
CA ALA A 273 4.30 13.40 13.61
C ALA A 273 2.79 13.49 13.28
N ALA A 274 1.94 13.88 14.24
CA ALA A 274 0.53 14.09 14.01
C ALA A 274 0.26 15.28 13.06
N SER A 275 1.07 16.35 13.12
CA SER A 275 0.99 17.48 12.20
C SER A 275 1.35 17.09 10.77
N TYR A 276 2.30 16.17 10.58
CA TYR A 276 2.62 15.61 9.27
C TYR A 276 1.41 14.91 8.62
N VAL A 277 0.64 14.15 9.42
CA VAL A 277 -0.58 13.49 8.92
C VAL A 277 -1.64 14.51 8.53
N VAL A 278 -1.82 15.59 9.33
CA VAL A 278 -2.74 16.68 8.99
C VAL A 278 -2.34 17.34 7.67
N VAL A 279 -1.06 17.73 7.53
CA VAL A 279 -0.56 18.36 6.30
C VAL A 279 -0.69 17.43 5.10
N ALA A 280 -0.36 16.15 5.26
CA ALA A 280 -0.51 15.16 4.20
C ALA A 280 -1.98 15.01 3.75
N SER A 281 -2.92 14.88 4.69
CA SER A 281 -4.35 14.76 4.38
C SER A 281 -4.88 16.01 3.69
N PHE A 282 -4.47 17.20 4.13
CA PHE A 282 -4.83 18.47 3.48
C PHE A 282 -4.29 18.55 2.06
N LEU A 283 -3.00 18.26 1.84
CA LEU A 283 -2.37 18.29 0.51
C LEU A 283 -3.00 17.26 -0.42
N PHE A 284 -3.41 16.09 0.09
CA PHE A 284 -4.13 15.10 -0.69
C PHE A 284 -5.48 15.63 -1.18
N ILE A 285 -6.30 16.20 -0.27
CA ILE A 285 -7.59 16.78 -0.64
C ILE A 285 -7.39 17.91 -1.66
N LEU A 286 -6.40 18.77 -1.45
CA LEU A 286 -6.07 19.84 -2.39
C LEU A 286 -5.68 19.28 -3.76
N SER A 287 -4.90 18.19 -3.81
CA SER A 287 -4.54 17.54 -5.08
C SER A 287 -5.77 17.03 -5.83
N VAL A 288 -6.75 16.45 -5.12
CA VAL A 288 -8.01 15.98 -5.71
C VAL A 288 -8.82 17.16 -6.25
N LEU A 289 -8.95 18.24 -5.48
CA LEU A 289 -9.67 19.43 -5.91
C LEU A 289 -9.05 20.09 -7.16
N LEU A 290 -7.73 20.22 -7.20
CA LEU A 290 -7.02 20.74 -8.36
C LEU A 290 -7.20 19.86 -9.60
N LEU A 291 -7.24 18.53 -9.42
CA LEU A 291 -7.50 17.60 -10.52
C LEU A 291 -8.89 17.79 -11.13
N ILE A 292 -9.93 17.92 -10.29
CA ILE A 292 -11.32 18.03 -10.73
C ILE A 292 -11.59 19.40 -11.36
N THR A 293 -11.09 20.46 -10.76
CA THR A 293 -11.31 21.86 -11.23
C THR A 293 -10.56 22.17 -12.50
N ARG A 294 -9.53 21.37 -12.82
CA ARG A 294 -8.65 21.56 -14.00
C ARG A 294 -8.01 22.96 -14.09
N ILE A 295 -7.87 23.66 -12.98
CA ILE A 295 -7.22 24.97 -12.91
C ILE A 295 -5.73 24.85 -13.23
N VAL A 296 -5.15 23.67 -12.93
CA VAL A 296 -3.74 23.36 -13.20
C VAL A 296 -3.63 22.10 -14.06
N PRO A 297 -2.50 21.91 -14.77
CA PRO A 297 -2.23 20.65 -15.46
C PRO A 297 -2.30 19.45 -14.48
N PRO A 298 -2.83 18.28 -14.89
CA PRO A 298 -2.94 17.11 -14.02
C PRO A 298 -1.61 16.65 -13.39
N ALA A 299 -0.49 16.92 -14.06
CA ALA A 299 0.84 16.64 -13.54
C ALA A 299 1.14 17.39 -12.22
N VAL A 300 0.64 18.63 -12.06
CA VAL A 300 0.78 19.42 -10.83
C VAL A 300 -0.01 18.77 -9.69
N SER A 301 -1.25 18.32 -9.97
CA SER A 301 -2.06 17.57 -9.02
C SER A 301 -1.36 16.28 -8.57
N SER A 302 -0.82 15.49 -9.52
CA SER A 302 -0.07 14.27 -9.22
C SER A 302 1.20 14.54 -8.43
N SER A 303 1.90 15.65 -8.69
CA SER A 303 3.07 16.07 -7.92
C SER A 303 2.70 16.41 -6.48
N LEU A 304 1.62 17.17 -6.30
CA LEU A 304 1.11 17.52 -4.96
C LEU A 304 0.69 16.27 -4.17
N PHE A 305 0.04 15.31 -4.84
CA PHE A 305 -0.24 14.00 -4.26
C PHE A 305 1.05 13.27 -3.84
N GLY A 306 2.12 13.34 -4.66
CA GLY A 306 3.42 12.78 -4.33
C GLY A 306 4.04 13.42 -3.07
N ILE A 307 3.93 14.73 -2.90
CA ILE A 307 4.36 15.44 -1.68
C ILE A 307 3.55 14.96 -0.48
N SER A 308 2.21 14.85 -0.63
CA SER A 308 1.33 14.31 0.41
C SER A 308 1.80 12.91 0.87
N MET A 309 2.09 12.01 -0.07
CA MET A 309 2.57 10.65 0.23
C MET A 309 3.97 10.64 0.87
N ALA A 310 4.85 11.57 0.48
CA ALA A 310 6.19 11.69 1.06
C ALA A 310 6.14 12.13 2.53
N ILE A 311 5.18 12.97 2.89
CA ILE A 311 4.96 13.48 4.25
C ILE A 311 4.18 12.45 5.09
N GLY A 312 3.08 11.92 4.57
CA GLY A 312 2.10 11.15 5.33
C GLY A 312 2.56 9.75 5.68
N MET A 313 3.09 9.00 4.71
CA MET A 313 3.41 7.58 4.93
C MET A 313 4.46 7.33 6.03
N PRO A 314 5.59 8.06 6.10
CA PRO A 314 6.51 7.89 7.21
C PRO A 314 5.89 8.23 8.56
N ALA A 315 5.04 9.27 8.61
CA ALA A 315 4.38 9.68 9.85
C ALA A 315 3.38 8.61 10.34
N PHE A 316 2.59 8.02 9.44
CA PHE A 316 1.67 6.95 9.79
C PHE A 316 2.38 5.72 10.39
N TYR A 317 3.54 5.35 9.86
CA TYR A 317 4.31 4.24 10.41
C TYR A 317 5.06 4.60 11.70
N ALA A 318 5.35 5.88 11.94
CA ALA A 318 6.02 6.31 13.16
C ALA A 318 5.05 6.55 14.32
N LEU A 319 3.81 6.95 14.08
CA LEU A 319 2.84 7.31 15.11
C LEU A 319 2.54 6.19 16.12
N PRO A 320 2.28 4.93 15.75
CA PRO A 320 1.98 3.89 16.74
C PRO A 320 3.03 3.74 17.83
N PRO A 321 4.34 3.55 17.54
CA PRO A 321 5.35 3.46 18.60
C PRO A 321 5.58 4.78 19.33
N LEU A 322 5.42 5.93 18.67
CA LEU A 322 5.60 7.24 19.29
C LEU A 322 4.49 7.60 20.29
N MET A 323 3.23 7.20 20.01
CA MET A 323 2.08 7.49 20.86
C MET A 323 1.83 6.42 21.92
N PHE A 324 2.03 5.14 21.59
CA PHE A 324 1.62 4.01 22.44
C PHE A 324 2.81 3.20 22.98
N GLY A 325 4.04 3.51 22.55
CA GLY A 325 5.23 2.74 22.90
C GLY A 325 5.37 1.43 22.10
N ASN A 326 6.57 0.88 22.08
CA ASN A 326 6.91 -0.30 21.27
C ASN A 326 6.09 -1.55 21.65
N ALA A 327 5.78 -1.74 22.94
CA ALA A 327 5.03 -2.91 23.41
C ALA A 327 3.58 -2.97 22.90
N GLN A 328 2.96 -1.82 22.63
CA GLN A 328 1.57 -1.69 22.23
C GLN A 328 1.40 -1.39 20.72
N SER A 329 2.48 -0.97 20.06
CA SER A 329 2.44 -0.58 18.65
C SER A 329 1.95 -1.70 17.73
N GLY A 330 2.27 -2.95 18.01
CA GLY A 330 1.79 -4.12 17.25
C GLY A 330 0.26 -4.23 17.23
N TYR A 331 -0.40 -4.03 18.37
CA TYR A 331 -1.87 -4.01 18.45
C TYR A 331 -2.45 -2.86 17.60
N VAL A 332 -1.85 -1.67 17.69
CA VAL A 332 -2.32 -0.49 16.96
C VAL A 332 -2.13 -0.67 15.45
N TYR A 333 -1.01 -1.24 15.01
CA TYR A 333 -0.84 -1.60 13.58
C TYR A 333 -1.87 -2.63 13.11
N GLY A 334 -2.18 -3.63 13.95
CA GLY A 334 -3.24 -4.60 13.67
C GLY A 334 -4.61 -3.93 13.48
N LEU A 335 -4.94 -2.98 14.37
CA LEU A 335 -6.18 -2.20 14.27
C LEU A 335 -6.21 -1.32 13.02
N CYS A 336 -5.11 -0.66 12.68
CA CYS A 336 -4.96 0.10 11.43
C CYS A 336 -5.21 -0.80 10.21
N SER A 337 -4.62 -1.99 10.19
CA SER A 337 -4.76 -2.95 9.08
C SER A 337 -6.19 -3.50 8.98
N PHE A 338 -6.84 -3.76 10.11
CA PHE A 338 -8.23 -4.19 10.15
C PHE A 338 -9.17 -3.12 9.55
N LEU A 339 -9.04 -1.88 10.01
CA LEU A 339 -9.85 -0.77 9.50
C LEU A 339 -9.55 -0.45 8.03
N TYR A 340 -8.29 -0.60 7.61
CA TYR A 340 -7.91 -0.51 6.20
C TYR A 340 -8.61 -1.57 5.33
N GLY A 341 -8.90 -2.75 5.89
CA GLY A 341 -9.70 -3.78 5.23
C GLY A 341 -11.10 -3.31 4.80
N LEU A 342 -11.68 -2.31 5.50
CA LEU A 342 -12.96 -1.69 5.13
C LEU A 342 -12.87 -0.87 3.84
N GLY A 343 -11.68 -0.65 3.31
CA GLY A 343 -11.43 0.05 2.04
C GLY A 343 -12.14 -0.58 0.84
N PHE A 344 -12.50 -1.85 0.92
CA PHE A 344 -13.35 -2.50 -0.09
C PHE A 344 -14.63 -1.70 -0.35
N VAL A 345 -15.30 -1.25 0.70
CA VAL A 345 -16.57 -0.49 0.61
C VAL A 345 -16.35 0.85 -0.10
N VAL A 346 -15.26 1.55 0.22
CA VAL A 346 -14.98 2.87 -0.40
C VAL A 346 -14.69 2.72 -1.89
N GLN A 347 -13.90 1.73 -2.29
CA GLN A 347 -13.62 1.48 -3.71
C GLN A 347 -14.91 1.18 -4.50
N LEU A 348 -15.79 0.38 -3.91
CA LEU A 348 -17.10 0.06 -4.48
C LEU A 348 -17.98 1.33 -4.62
N LEU A 349 -18.05 2.14 -3.57
CA LEU A 349 -18.85 3.38 -3.56
C LEU A 349 -18.35 4.39 -4.58
N VAL A 350 -17.06 4.55 -4.77
CA VAL A 350 -16.47 5.43 -5.80
C VAL A 350 -16.92 4.97 -7.20
N GLY A 351 -16.76 3.68 -7.50
CA GLY A 351 -17.20 3.12 -8.78
C GLY A 351 -18.69 3.28 -9.01
N LEU A 352 -19.51 3.00 -7.98
CA LEU A 352 -20.97 3.15 -8.02
C LEU A 352 -21.40 4.61 -8.25
N ALA A 353 -20.74 5.56 -7.61
CA ALA A 353 -21.01 6.99 -7.79
C ALA A 353 -20.75 7.42 -9.23
N VAL A 354 -19.64 6.95 -9.83
CA VAL A 354 -19.31 7.25 -11.23
C VAL A 354 -20.30 6.60 -12.20
N ASP A 355 -20.68 5.34 -11.98
CA ASP A 355 -21.61 4.61 -12.86
C ASP A 355 -23.02 5.24 -12.82
N LYS A 356 -23.54 5.58 -11.62
CA LYS A 356 -24.88 6.14 -11.48
C LYS A 356 -25.02 7.57 -12.03
N THR A 357 -23.98 8.38 -11.90
CA THR A 357 -24.05 9.80 -12.28
C THR A 357 -23.41 10.10 -13.63
N GLY A 358 -22.65 9.16 -14.19
CA GLY A 358 -21.83 9.36 -15.39
C GLY A 358 -20.64 10.32 -15.17
N SER A 359 -20.46 10.86 -13.95
CA SER A 359 -19.49 11.90 -13.63
C SER A 359 -18.43 11.42 -12.64
N TYR A 360 -17.16 11.67 -12.95
CA TYR A 360 -16.05 11.42 -12.01
C TYR A 360 -16.05 12.41 -10.84
N THR A 361 -16.66 13.58 -10.98
CA THR A 361 -16.76 14.57 -9.89
C THR A 361 -17.43 13.97 -8.65
N THR A 362 -18.48 13.15 -8.84
CA THR A 362 -19.16 12.46 -7.74
C THR A 362 -18.27 11.39 -7.09
N GLY A 363 -17.53 10.61 -7.88
CA GLY A 363 -16.58 9.63 -7.37
C GLY A 363 -15.47 10.31 -6.55
N TYR A 364 -14.90 11.40 -7.05
CA TYR A 364 -13.92 12.19 -6.30
C TYR A 364 -14.53 12.89 -5.10
N GLY A 365 -15.83 13.23 -5.13
CA GLY A 365 -16.57 13.70 -3.95
C GLY A 365 -16.56 12.67 -2.82
N VAL A 366 -16.77 11.38 -3.13
CA VAL A 366 -16.66 10.28 -2.15
C VAL A 366 -15.23 10.18 -1.61
N ILE A 367 -14.22 10.22 -2.48
CA ILE A 367 -12.79 10.18 -2.08
C ILE A 367 -12.48 11.36 -1.13
N SER A 368 -12.92 12.57 -1.48
CA SER A 368 -12.69 13.78 -0.68
C SER A 368 -13.42 13.73 0.65
N ALA A 369 -14.63 13.18 0.70
CA ALA A 369 -15.39 13.03 1.94
C ALA A 369 -14.67 12.07 2.92
N VAL A 370 -14.20 10.91 2.44
CA VAL A 370 -13.46 9.95 3.25
C VAL A 370 -12.12 10.55 3.72
N ALA A 371 -11.40 11.24 2.84
CA ALA A 371 -10.17 11.96 3.20
C ALA A 371 -10.43 13.11 4.18
N GLY A 372 -11.60 13.79 4.07
CA GLY A 372 -12.04 14.83 4.99
C GLY A 372 -12.27 14.29 6.41
N VAL A 373 -12.92 13.12 6.53
CA VAL A 373 -13.06 12.42 7.82
C VAL A 373 -11.70 12.08 8.40
N ALA A 374 -10.77 11.58 7.57
CA ALA A 374 -9.40 11.32 8.01
C ALA A 374 -8.68 12.61 8.46
N LEU A 375 -8.87 13.73 7.76
CA LEU A 375 -8.29 15.03 8.16
C LEU A 375 -8.82 15.51 9.51
N VAL A 376 -10.15 15.42 9.73
CA VAL A 376 -10.76 15.78 11.02
C VAL A 376 -10.22 14.90 12.15
N GLY A 377 -10.12 13.60 11.93
CA GLY A 377 -9.50 12.67 12.87
C GLY A 377 -8.02 12.98 13.15
N ALA A 378 -7.25 13.37 12.13
CA ALA A 378 -5.86 13.78 12.26
C ALA A 378 -5.71 15.07 13.09
N LEU A 379 -6.61 16.04 12.92
CA LEU A 379 -6.65 17.26 13.73
C LEU A 379 -6.95 16.93 15.19
N TRP A 380 -7.87 16.01 15.47
CA TRP A 380 -8.16 15.55 16.81
C TRP A 380 -6.93 14.85 17.44
N LEU A 381 -6.28 13.93 16.72
CA LEU A 381 -5.04 13.26 17.18
C LEU A 381 -3.91 14.26 17.49
N ARG A 382 -3.78 15.31 16.68
CA ARG A 382 -2.79 16.37 16.92
C ARG A 382 -3.07 17.10 18.22
N ARG A 383 -4.33 17.44 18.54
CA ARG A 383 -4.72 18.08 19.79
C ARG A 383 -4.43 17.18 20.99
N GLU A 384 -4.82 15.92 20.92
CA GLU A 384 -4.60 14.93 21.98
C GLU A 384 -3.10 14.73 22.28
N ASN A 385 -2.28 14.60 21.23
CA ASN A 385 -0.83 14.45 21.38
C ASN A 385 -0.19 15.69 22.04
N HIS A 386 -0.67 16.89 21.74
CA HIS A 386 -0.21 18.13 22.34
C HIS A 386 -0.62 18.21 23.83
N THR A 387 -1.84 17.84 24.16
CA THR A 387 -2.37 17.84 25.53
C THR A 387 -1.58 16.87 26.41
N GLN A 388 -1.25 15.69 25.91
CA GLN A 388 -0.44 14.70 26.62
C GLN A 388 1.01 15.18 26.84
N ALA A 389 1.61 15.85 25.85
CA ALA A 389 2.96 16.42 25.99
C ALA A 389 3.03 17.48 27.08
N VAL A 390 2.08 18.42 27.10
CA VAL A 390 1.96 19.46 28.14
C VAL A 390 1.73 18.85 29.53
N ALA A 391 0.89 17.83 29.64
CA ALA A 391 0.62 17.15 30.90
C ALA A 391 1.86 16.43 31.48
N VAL A 392 2.76 15.93 30.63
CA VAL A 392 4.04 15.32 31.05
C VAL A 392 5.03 16.39 31.51
N GLU A 393 5.12 17.53 30.82
CA GLU A 393 5.99 18.66 31.23
C GLU A 393 5.56 19.26 32.58
N LEU A 394 4.25 19.37 32.83
CA LEU A 394 3.73 19.86 34.10
C LEU A 394 3.93 18.90 35.27
N ARG A 395 4.11 17.60 35.01
CA ARG A 395 4.38 16.58 36.03
C ARG A 395 5.86 16.44 36.38
N ASN A 396 6.77 16.87 35.52
CA ASN A 396 8.21 16.87 35.71
C ASN A 396 8.77 18.28 35.42
N PRO A 397 8.51 19.28 36.27
CA PRO A 397 9.18 20.57 36.18
C PRO A 397 10.69 20.34 36.45
N ALA A 398 11.54 20.82 35.52
CA ALA A 398 12.99 20.69 35.55
C ALA A 398 13.61 21.33 36.77
#